data_157c79497d443f25d985c7d8f1bf7359
#
_entry.id   157c79497d443f25d985c7d8f1bf7359
#
_cell.length_a   1.000
_cell.length_b   1.000
_cell.length_c   1.000
_cell.angle_alpha   90.00
_cell.angle_beta   90.00
_cell.angle_gamma   90.00
#
_symmetry.space_group_name_H-M   'P 1'
#
loop_
_entity.id
_entity.type
_entity.pdbx_description
1 polymer ?
#
loop_
_entity_poly.entity_id
_entity_poly.type
_entity_poly.pdbx_seq_one_letter_code
_entity_poly.pdbx_strand_id
1 'polypeptide(L)'
;QASSRVGRKYPGVAFIMYDGGKSRDRSHYEQFRPYHESFYRHVEPTGATPFSAPARKRALHAVLIAYIRLSVRELSGENDAIKFRIENQKKVIEDIGEYIVRRCADVNRRINPYMEDDSADLKMEMEDILEMWDDLATDAEEIFCYGKKFMRNNPDAQGERLLKVFGTFREDPAFETMTSMRNVDVMVPGSIIEWQEDDEDGERER
;
A
#
# COMPACT_ATOMS: atom_id res chain seq x y z
N GLN A 1 10.53 1.69 -18.92
CA GLN A 1 10.76 3.10 -18.53
C GLN A 1 12.20 3.40 -18.14
N ALA A 2 12.92 2.53 -17.43
CA ALA A 2 14.31 2.77 -17.05
C ALA A 2 15.23 2.81 -18.28
N SER A 3 15.10 1.84 -19.20
CA SER A 3 15.90 1.75 -20.42
C SER A 3 15.65 2.90 -21.40
N SER A 4 14.47 3.53 -21.40
CA SER A 4 14.15 4.64 -22.30
C SER A 4 14.95 5.92 -22.04
N ARG A 5 15.68 5.97 -20.94
CA ARG A 5 16.58 7.10 -20.58
C ARG A 5 18.02 6.91 -21.07
N VAL A 6 18.37 5.71 -21.52
CA VAL A 6 19.68 5.40 -22.07
C VAL A 6 19.74 5.87 -23.52
N GLY A 7 20.86 6.44 -23.91
CA GLY A 7 21.08 6.85 -25.30
C GLY A 7 20.46 8.19 -25.73
N ARG A 8 19.95 9.02 -24.79
CA ARG A 8 19.32 10.31 -25.14
C ARG A 8 20.28 11.34 -25.69
N LYS A 9 21.49 11.36 -25.22
CA LYS A 9 22.51 12.37 -25.59
C LYS A 9 23.74 11.74 -26.23
N TYR A 10 24.09 10.53 -25.81
CA TYR A 10 25.23 9.78 -26.32
C TYR A 10 24.78 8.32 -26.54
N PRO A 11 25.47 7.57 -27.44
CA PRO A 11 25.20 6.14 -27.60
C PRO A 11 25.26 5.43 -26.25
N GLY A 12 24.28 4.55 -25.98
CA GLY A 12 24.18 3.81 -24.73
C GLY A 12 23.70 2.40 -24.95
N VAL A 13 24.06 1.50 -24.05
CA VAL A 13 23.65 0.11 -24.05
C VAL A 13 22.90 -0.19 -22.75
N ALA A 14 21.78 -0.89 -22.84
CA ALA A 14 21.02 -1.36 -21.69
C ALA A 14 21.09 -2.90 -21.64
N PHE A 15 21.60 -3.43 -20.53
CA PHE A 15 21.57 -4.86 -20.24
C PHE A 15 20.38 -5.17 -19.34
N ILE A 16 19.49 -6.03 -19.79
CA ILE A 16 18.33 -6.48 -19.01
C ILE A 16 18.61 -7.89 -18.52
N MET A 17 18.74 -8.05 -17.21
CA MET A 17 18.92 -9.34 -16.58
C MET A 17 17.54 -9.83 -16.08
N TYR A 18 17.15 -11.01 -16.52
CA TYR A 18 15.93 -11.67 -16.09
C TYR A 18 16.23 -12.69 -14.98
N ASP A 19 15.38 -12.72 -13.99
CA ASP A 19 15.44 -13.69 -12.89
C ASP A 19 14.65 -14.94 -13.29
N GLY A 20 15.34 -16.05 -13.55
CA GLY A 20 14.71 -17.31 -13.94
C GLY A 20 13.78 -17.93 -12.88
N GLY A 21 13.90 -17.50 -11.62
CA GLY A 21 13.01 -17.88 -10.54
C GLY A 21 11.66 -17.15 -10.54
N LYS A 22 11.54 -16.05 -11.31
CA LYS A 22 10.30 -15.29 -11.43
C LYS A 22 9.55 -15.62 -12.70
N SER A 23 8.34 -16.12 -12.57
CA SER A 23 7.48 -16.51 -13.70
C SER A 23 7.28 -15.38 -14.72
N ARG A 24 7.17 -14.13 -14.26
CA ARG A 24 7.04 -12.95 -15.10
C ARG A 24 8.29 -12.68 -15.93
N ASP A 25 9.46 -12.73 -15.32
CA ASP A 25 10.73 -12.49 -15.99
C ASP A 25 11.00 -13.59 -17.04
N ARG A 26 10.67 -14.83 -16.71
CA ARG A 26 10.76 -15.97 -17.60
C ARG A 26 9.84 -15.81 -18.83
N SER A 27 8.60 -15.42 -18.62
CA SER A 27 7.64 -15.14 -19.70
C SER A 27 8.14 -14.01 -20.60
N HIS A 28 8.70 -12.92 -20.03
CA HIS A 28 9.26 -11.82 -20.80
C HIS A 28 10.52 -12.22 -21.60
N TYR A 29 11.30 -13.16 -21.10
CA TYR A 29 12.44 -13.71 -21.84
C TYR A 29 11.98 -14.59 -22.99
N GLU A 30 11.06 -15.53 -22.76
CA GLU A 30 10.52 -16.46 -23.76
C GLU A 30 9.78 -15.70 -24.89
N GLN A 31 9.09 -14.61 -24.55
CA GLN A 31 8.32 -13.79 -25.50
C GLN A 31 8.97 -12.44 -25.79
N PHE A 32 10.29 -12.37 -25.75
CA PHE A 32 11.02 -11.10 -25.85
C PHE A 32 10.64 -10.27 -27.09
N ARG A 33 10.65 -10.85 -28.28
CA ARG A 33 10.31 -10.13 -29.52
C ARG A 33 8.86 -9.71 -29.60
N PRO A 34 7.85 -10.58 -29.45
CA PRO A 34 6.44 -10.17 -29.49
C PRO A 34 6.11 -9.11 -28.44
N TYR A 35 6.70 -9.21 -27.27
CA TYR A 35 6.50 -8.24 -26.20
C TYR A 35 7.06 -6.86 -26.54
N HIS A 36 8.28 -6.79 -27.06
CA HIS A 36 8.91 -5.51 -27.40
C HIS A 36 8.35 -4.87 -28.68
N GLU A 37 7.91 -5.65 -29.64
CA GLU A 37 7.23 -5.16 -30.85
C GLU A 37 5.86 -4.57 -30.55
N SER A 38 5.19 -5.08 -29.54
CA SER A 38 3.86 -4.62 -29.10
C SER A 38 3.86 -3.95 -27.72
N PHE A 39 5.01 -3.40 -27.32
CA PHE A 39 5.24 -2.86 -25.99
C PHE A 39 4.14 -1.93 -25.48
N TYR A 40 3.62 -1.04 -26.34
CA TYR A 40 2.55 -0.11 -25.98
C TYR A 40 1.22 -0.80 -25.64
N ARG A 41 0.99 -2.02 -26.08
CA ARG A 41 -0.21 -2.81 -25.74
C ARG A 41 -0.12 -3.44 -24.35
N HIS A 42 1.11 -3.60 -23.83
CA HIS A 42 1.38 -4.21 -22.54
C HIS A 42 1.64 -3.17 -21.43
N VAL A 43 1.57 -1.89 -21.74
CA VAL A 43 1.60 -0.83 -20.73
C VAL A 43 0.23 -0.82 -20.06
N GLU A 44 0.17 -1.38 -18.86
CA GLU A 44 -1.04 -1.32 -18.05
C GLU A 44 -1.40 0.15 -17.78
N PRO A 45 -2.62 0.59 -18.10
CA PRO A 45 -3.08 1.89 -17.71
C PRO A 45 -3.12 1.94 -16.18
N THR A 46 -2.33 2.83 -15.58
CA THR A 46 -2.47 3.11 -14.16
C THR A 46 -3.83 3.77 -13.95
N GLY A 47 -4.76 3.02 -13.37
CA GLY A 47 -6.07 3.55 -13.03
C GLY A 47 -5.91 4.73 -12.06
N ALA A 48 -6.40 5.90 -12.45
CA ALA A 48 -6.35 7.11 -11.62
C ALA A 48 -7.67 7.31 -10.89
N THR A 49 -8.03 6.40 -10.01
CA THR A 49 -9.17 6.54 -9.10
C THR A 49 -8.67 6.65 -7.66
N PRO A 50 -8.09 7.80 -7.27
CA PRO A 50 -7.33 7.91 -6.02
C PRO A 50 -8.17 7.71 -4.75
N PHE A 51 -9.48 7.92 -4.83
CA PHE A 51 -10.39 7.76 -3.70
C PHE A 51 -11.29 6.51 -3.79
N SER A 52 -11.03 5.61 -4.73
CA SER A 52 -11.74 4.33 -4.73
C SER A 52 -11.46 3.54 -3.44
N ALA A 53 -12.42 2.73 -2.97
CA ALA A 53 -12.27 1.96 -1.74
C ALA A 53 -10.97 1.13 -1.68
N PRO A 54 -10.50 0.44 -2.76
CA PRO A 54 -9.20 -0.23 -2.74
C PRO A 54 -8.01 0.73 -2.59
N ALA A 55 -8.08 1.94 -3.14
CA ALA A 55 -7.03 2.95 -3.02
C ALA A 55 -6.99 3.52 -1.60
N ARG A 56 -8.16 3.84 -1.01
CA ARG A 56 -8.27 4.31 0.37
C ARG A 56 -7.72 3.27 1.34
N LYS A 57 -8.14 2.03 1.23
CA LYS A 57 -7.65 0.92 2.08
C LYS A 57 -6.12 0.80 2.08
N ARG A 58 -5.46 1.11 0.96
CA ARG A 58 -4.01 0.98 0.82
C ARG A 58 -3.22 2.21 1.22
N ALA A 59 -3.79 3.40 1.12
CA ALA A 59 -3.02 4.63 1.19
C ALA A 59 -3.59 5.70 2.12
N LEU A 60 -4.86 5.67 2.48
CA LEU A 60 -5.51 6.72 3.26
C LEU A 60 -4.81 6.95 4.59
N HIS A 61 -4.51 5.88 5.33
CA HIS A 61 -3.79 5.96 6.59
C HIS A 61 -2.42 6.64 6.45
N ALA A 62 -1.65 6.28 5.43
CA ALA A 62 -0.33 6.86 5.21
C ALA A 62 -0.41 8.36 4.87
N VAL A 63 -1.42 8.75 4.08
CA VAL A 63 -1.66 10.15 3.71
C VAL A 63 -2.12 10.95 4.93
N LEU A 64 -3.09 10.44 5.68
CA LEU A 64 -3.63 11.11 6.87
C LEU A 64 -2.55 11.32 7.94
N ILE A 65 -1.81 10.26 8.27
CA ILE A 65 -0.70 10.32 9.22
C ILE A 65 0.38 11.31 8.76
N ALA A 66 0.74 11.30 7.46
CA ALA A 66 1.73 12.24 6.93
C ALA A 66 1.25 13.70 7.01
N TYR A 67 -0.01 13.98 6.73
CA TYR A 67 -0.57 15.32 6.85
C TYR A 67 -0.52 15.82 8.30
N ILE A 68 -0.97 15.02 9.26
CA ILE A 68 -0.96 15.39 10.69
C ILE A 68 0.48 15.60 11.17
N ARG A 69 1.39 14.65 10.86
CA ARG A 69 2.80 14.74 11.21
C ARG A 69 3.48 16.02 10.70
N LEU A 70 3.17 16.41 9.46
CA LEU A 70 3.75 17.62 8.86
C LEU A 70 3.10 18.91 9.33
N SER A 71 1.84 18.86 9.76
CA SER A 71 1.10 20.02 10.24
C SER A 71 1.37 20.34 11.72
N VAL A 72 1.76 19.33 12.50
CA VAL A 72 1.98 19.46 13.94
C VAL A 72 3.48 19.29 14.24
N ARG A 73 4.13 20.39 14.66
CA ARG A 73 5.58 20.40 14.92
C ARG A 73 6.01 19.36 15.96
N GLU A 74 5.18 19.15 16.97
CA GLU A 74 5.44 18.22 18.08
C GLU A 74 5.41 16.74 17.65
N LEU A 75 4.78 16.47 16.50
CA LEU A 75 4.67 15.13 15.92
C LEU A 75 5.68 14.88 14.78
N SER A 76 6.55 15.85 14.48
CA SER A 76 7.41 15.79 13.28
C SER A 76 8.57 14.80 13.40
N GLY A 77 9.06 14.50 14.60
CA GLY A 77 10.16 13.57 14.85
C GLY A 77 9.76 12.11 14.63
N GLU A 78 10.74 11.26 14.38
CA GLU A 78 10.49 9.82 14.09
C GLU A 78 9.87 9.09 15.28
N ASN A 79 10.24 9.46 16.49
CA ASN A 79 9.74 8.85 17.72
C ASN A 79 8.56 9.63 18.34
N ASP A 80 8.03 10.61 17.63
CA ASP A 80 6.98 11.47 18.16
C ASP A 80 5.56 10.91 17.92
N ALA A 81 5.44 9.77 17.28
CA ALA A 81 4.15 9.11 17.08
C ALA A 81 3.41 8.82 18.39
N ILE A 82 4.15 8.59 19.48
CA ILE A 82 3.63 8.37 20.84
C ILE A 82 2.91 9.60 21.42
N LYS A 83 3.20 10.81 20.93
CA LYS A 83 2.63 12.06 21.42
C LYS A 83 1.26 12.39 20.83
N PHE A 84 0.82 11.58 19.86
CA PHE A 84 -0.48 11.80 19.24
C PHE A 84 -1.60 11.53 20.24
N ARG A 85 -2.56 12.47 20.32
CA ARG A 85 -3.83 12.31 21.02
C ARG A 85 -4.89 13.07 20.24
N ILE A 86 -6.01 12.42 19.96
CA ILE A 86 -7.12 13.05 19.21
C ILE A 86 -7.53 14.37 19.85
N GLU A 87 -7.66 14.41 21.16
CA GLU A 87 -8.07 15.61 21.89
C GLU A 87 -7.12 16.80 21.70
N ASN A 88 -5.81 16.53 21.66
CA ASN A 88 -4.79 17.59 21.55
C ASN A 88 -4.70 18.14 20.13
N GLN A 89 -4.97 17.32 19.10
CA GLN A 89 -4.86 17.69 17.70
C GLN A 89 -6.23 17.91 17.02
N LYS A 90 -7.32 17.99 17.78
CA LYS A 90 -8.70 18.02 17.29
C LYS A 90 -8.90 19.01 16.14
N LYS A 91 -8.46 20.26 16.30
CA LYS A 91 -8.61 21.29 15.26
C LYS A 91 -7.86 20.94 13.97
N VAL A 92 -6.64 20.44 14.08
CA VAL A 92 -5.83 20.05 12.90
C VAL A 92 -6.46 18.85 12.21
N ILE A 93 -6.98 17.89 12.97
CA ILE A 93 -7.69 16.72 12.46
C ILE A 93 -8.93 17.15 11.68
N GLU A 94 -9.76 18.04 12.24
CA GLU A 94 -10.95 18.58 11.59
C GLU A 94 -10.59 19.29 10.28
N ASP A 95 -9.62 20.22 10.29
CA ASP A 95 -9.18 20.96 9.10
C ASP A 95 -8.66 20.02 7.98
N ILE A 96 -7.87 19.01 8.35
CA ILE A 96 -7.34 18.01 7.40
C ILE A 96 -8.46 17.11 6.89
N GLY A 97 -9.33 16.64 7.76
CA GLY A 97 -10.47 15.78 7.39
C GLY A 97 -11.40 16.47 6.39
N GLU A 98 -11.77 17.72 6.66
CA GLU A 98 -12.58 18.53 5.72
C GLU A 98 -11.86 18.73 4.38
N TYR A 99 -10.57 18.99 4.41
CA TYR A 99 -9.79 19.11 3.17
C TYR A 99 -9.80 17.81 2.35
N ILE A 100 -9.57 16.66 2.99
CA ILE A 100 -9.56 15.35 2.31
C ILE A 100 -10.94 15.04 1.73
N VAL A 101 -12.02 15.24 2.50
CA VAL A 101 -13.39 15.01 2.05
C VAL A 101 -13.73 15.90 0.84
N ARG A 102 -13.44 17.18 0.93
CA ARG A 102 -13.65 18.11 -0.19
C ARG A 102 -12.85 17.71 -1.42
N ARG A 103 -11.61 17.28 -1.24
CA ARG A 103 -10.76 16.80 -2.33
C ARG A 103 -11.31 15.53 -2.98
N CYS A 104 -11.84 14.60 -2.19
CA CYS A 104 -12.52 13.40 -2.67
C CYS A 104 -13.71 13.76 -3.54
N ALA A 105 -14.60 14.60 -3.04
CA ALA A 105 -15.77 15.04 -3.77
C ALA A 105 -15.42 15.74 -5.10
N ASP A 106 -14.39 16.59 -5.10
CA ASP A 106 -13.92 17.27 -6.31
C ASP A 106 -13.34 16.31 -7.36
N VAL A 107 -12.59 15.31 -6.92
CA VAL A 107 -11.99 14.30 -7.81
C VAL A 107 -13.06 13.38 -8.36
N ASN A 108 -13.93 12.85 -7.51
CA ASN A 108 -15.02 11.95 -7.92
C ASN A 108 -15.93 12.62 -8.92
N ARG A 109 -16.31 13.87 -8.70
CA ARG A 109 -17.16 14.65 -9.63
C ARG A 109 -16.50 14.85 -11.01
N ARG A 110 -15.18 14.98 -11.06
CA ARG A 110 -14.44 15.08 -12.33
C ARG A 110 -14.34 13.77 -13.09
N ILE A 111 -14.27 12.64 -12.37
CA ILE A 111 -14.20 11.32 -12.97
C ILE A 111 -15.58 10.87 -13.44
N ASN A 112 -16.57 10.99 -12.59
CA ASN A 112 -17.96 10.64 -12.88
C ASN A 112 -18.93 11.58 -12.12
N PRO A 113 -19.61 12.49 -12.83
CA PRO A 113 -20.58 13.41 -12.20
C PRO A 113 -21.76 12.71 -11.51
N TYR A 114 -22.03 11.45 -11.84
CA TYR A 114 -23.12 10.64 -11.30
C TYR A 114 -22.66 9.66 -10.24
N MET A 115 -21.40 9.78 -9.77
CA MET A 115 -20.87 8.93 -8.72
C MET A 115 -21.58 9.21 -7.40
N GLU A 116 -21.93 8.15 -6.67
CA GLU A 116 -22.49 8.27 -5.33
C GLU A 116 -21.50 8.98 -4.39
N ASP A 117 -22.04 9.74 -3.46
CA ASP A 117 -21.24 10.45 -2.46
C ASP A 117 -20.82 9.47 -1.35
N ASP A 118 -19.57 9.06 -1.37
CA ASP A 118 -18.97 8.19 -0.37
C ASP A 118 -18.20 8.96 0.75
N SER A 119 -18.55 10.23 0.92
CA SER A 119 -17.93 11.10 1.93
C SER A 119 -18.16 10.61 3.37
N ALA A 120 -19.27 9.94 3.63
CA ALA A 120 -19.56 9.38 4.96
C ALA A 120 -18.63 8.21 5.26
N ASP A 121 -18.45 7.29 4.31
CA ASP A 121 -17.54 6.15 4.44
C ASP A 121 -16.11 6.62 4.63
N LEU A 122 -15.69 7.63 3.86
CA LEU A 122 -14.36 8.23 3.96
C LEU A 122 -14.11 8.85 5.35
N LYS A 123 -15.12 9.52 5.93
CA LYS A 123 -15.00 10.07 7.28
C LYS A 123 -14.85 8.98 8.31
N MET A 124 -15.66 7.95 8.25
CA MET A 124 -15.60 6.81 9.16
C MET A 124 -14.24 6.10 9.05
N GLU A 125 -13.73 5.85 7.83
CA GLU A 125 -12.40 5.28 7.63
C GLU A 125 -11.28 6.15 8.23
N MET A 126 -11.40 7.49 8.18
CA MET A 126 -10.44 8.40 8.81
C MET A 126 -10.54 8.36 10.34
N GLU A 127 -11.74 8.29 10.90
CA GLU A 127 -11.99 8.16 12.34
C GLU A 127 -11.37 6.86 12.86
N ASP A 128 -11.62 5.74 12.22
CA ASP A 128 -11.02 4.44 12.56
C ASP A 128 -9.48 4.47 12.59
N ILE A 129 -8.87 5.15 11.62
CA ILE A 129 -7.42 5.32 11.55
C ILE A 129 -6.89 6.15 12.74
N LEU A 130 -7.58 7.21 13.07
CA LEU A 130 -7.18 8.10 14.17
C LEU A 130 -7.34 7.45 15.53
N GLU A 131 -8.44 6.75 15.75
CA GLU A 131 -8.69 5.97 16.96
C GLU A 131 -7.63 4.89 17.16
N MET A 132 -7.35 4.11 16.11
CA MET A 132 -6.29 3.11 16.16
C MET A 132 -4.91 3.73 16.47
N TRP A 133 -4.58 4.92 15.93
CA TRP A 133 -3.33 5.59 16.26
C TRP A 133 -3.29 6.06 17.71
N ASP A 134 -4.38 6.65 18.21
CA ASP A 134 -4.48 7.14 19.60
C ASP A 134 -4.38 5.98 20.60
N ASP A 135 -5.04 4.87 20.33
CA ASP A 135 -4.97 3.65 21.13
C ASP A 135 -3.54 3.10 21.18
N LEU A 136 -2.91 2.92 20.01
CA LEU A 136 -1.53 2.43 19.92
C LEU A 136 -0.53 3.37 20.64
N ALA A 137 -0.74 4.67 20.51
CA ALA A 137 0.12 5.66 21.17
C ALA A 137 -0.13 5.74 22.68
N THR A 138 -1.31 5.33 23.16
CA THR A 138 -1.67 5.30 24.58
C THR A 138 -1.15 4.03 25.24
N ASP A 139 -1.23 2.90 24.54
CA ASP A 139 -0.81 1.59 25.05
C ASP A 139 0.71 1.38 25.00
N ALA A 140 1.43 2.23 24.24
CA ALA A 140 2.88 2.12 24.10
C ALA A 140 3.62 2.41 25.40
N GLU A 141 4.43 1.46 25.89
CA GLU A 141 5.10 1.57 27.19
C GLU A 141 6.36 2.46 27.16
N GLU A 142 7.18 2.42 26.11
CA GLU A 142 8.46 3.14 26.08
C GLU A 142 8.68 3.94 24.78
N ILE A 143 8.73 3.28 23.63
CA ILE A 143 9.06 3.90 22.34
C ILE A 143 8.05 3.50 21.31
N PHE A 144 7.33 4.49 20.78
CA PHE A 144 6.43 4.31 19.66
C PHE A 144 6.85 5.26 18.54
N CYS A 145 7.23 4.69 17.40
CA CYS A 145 7.78 5.45 16.26
C CYS A 145 6.92 5.31 15.01
N TYR A 146 7.20 6.14 14.00
CA TYR A 146 6.52 6.02 12.70
C TYR A 146 6.93 4.77 11.90
N GLY A 147 8.13 4.21 12.10
CA GLY A 147 8.43 2.88 11.58
C GLY A 147 9.79 2.64 10.91
N LYS A 148 10.50 3.67 10.49
CA LYS A 148 11.67 3.44 9.62
C LYS A 148 13.00 3.19 10.33
N LYS A 149 13.21 3.80 11.48
CA LYS A 149 14.50 3.78 12.18
C LYS A 149 14.75 2.48 12.93
N PHE A 150 13.70 1.85 13.42
CA PHE A 150 13.76 0.59 14.17
C PHE A 150 14.18 -0.61 13.32
N MET A 151 13.74 -0.64 12.06
CA MET A 151 14.05 -1.78 11.16
C MET A 151 15.53 -1.84 10.75
N ARG A 152 16.26 -0.72 10.81
CA ARG A 152 17.62 -0.63 10.25
C ARG A 152 18.71 -0.97 11.27
N ASN A 153 18.50 -0.67 12.55
CA ASN A 153 19.53 -0.75 13.58
C ASN A 153 19.32 -1.89 14.59
N ASN A 154 18.13 -2.43 14.68
CA ASN A 154 17.84 -3.56 15.56
C ASN A 154 16.61 -4.35 15.05
N PRO A 155 16.82 -5.40 14.23
CA PRO A 155 15.73 -6.22 13.71
C PRO A 155 14.96 -6.99 14.81
N ASP A 156 15.60 -7.17 15.98
CA ASP A 156 15.01 -7.86 17.12
C ASP A 156 14.40 -6.90 18.18
N ALA A 157 14.53 -5.59 17.99
CA ALA A 157 13.89 -4.63 18.86
C ALA A 157 12.37 -4.73 18.70
N GLN A 158 11.72 -5.19 19.74
CA GLN A 158 10.26 -5.20 19.89
C GLN A 158 9.73 -3.78 20.15
N GLY A 159 10.18 -2.82 19.34
CA GLY A 159 9.65 -1.46 19.40
C GLY A 159 8.32 -1.40 18.70
N GLU A 160 7.36 -0.78 19.33
CA GLU A 160 6.06 -0.51 18.76
C GLU A 160 6.17 0.55 17.68
N ARG A 161 5.45 0.36 16.59
CA ARG A 161 5.50 1.25 15.43
C ARG A 161 4.11 1.44 14.86
N LEU A 162 3.89 2.62 14.31
CA LEU A 162 2.64 2.97 13.67
C LEU A 162 2.52 2.40 12.24
N LEU A 163 3.65 2.36 11.51
CA LEU A 163 3.68 1.95 10.10
C LEU A 163 4.63 0.77 9.88
N LYS A 164 4.19 -0.24 9.16
CA LYS A 164 5.00 -1.36 8.69
C LYS A 164 4.97 -1.49 7.17
N VAL A 165 5.97 -2.17 6.61
CA VAL A 165 6.03 -2.42 5.18
C VAL A 165 4.94 -3.44 4.80
N PHE A 166 4.21 -3.17 3.74
CA PHE A 166 3.18 -4.06 3.22
C PHE A 166 3.74 -5.46 2.94
N GLY A 167 2.99 -6.50 3.37
CA GLY A 167 3.40 -7.89 3.21
C GLY A 167 4.46 -8.38 4.21
N THR A 168 4.74 -7.62 5.26
CA THR A 168 5.53 -8.12 6.40
C THR A 168 4.66 -9.02 7.27
N PHE A 169 5.02 -10.30 7.36
CA PHE A 169 4.33 -11.32 8.18
C PHE A 169 4.59 -11.15 9.68
N ARG A 170 4.42 -9.96 10.22
CA ARG A 170 4.49 -9.73 11.67
C ARG A 170 3.08 -9.44 12.18
N GLU A 171 2.72 -10.09 13.25
CA GLU A 171 1.45 -9.92 13.98
C GLU A 171 1.44 -8.62 14.84
N ASP A 172 2.07 -7.55 14.37
CA ASP A 172 1.98 -6.27 15.04
C ASP A 172 0.78 -5.44 14.49
N PRO A 173 0.10 -4.66 15.31
CA PRO A 173 -1.08 -3.91 14.92
C PRO A 173 -0.78 -2.69 14.03
N ALA A 174 0.47 -2.50 13.59
CA ALA A 174 0.87 -1.37 12.76
C ALA A 174 0.17 -1.35 11.38
N PHE A 175 -0.08 -0.17 10.85
CA PHE A 175 -0.64 0.00 9.50
C PHE A 175 0.31 -0.49 8.42
N GLU A 176 -0.18 -1.33 7.52
CA GLU A 176 0.59 -1.78 6.37
C GLU A 176 0.67 -0.70 5.30
N THR A 177 1.87 -0.20 5.05
CA THR A 177 2.10 0.93 4.15
C THR A 177 2.96 0.52 2.95
N MET A 178 2.54 0.93 1.77
CA MET A 178 3.32 0.71 0.54
C MET A 178 4.57 1.57 0.53
N THR A 179 5.71 0.96 0.22
CA THR A 179 6.99 1.67 0.06
C THR A 179 7.18 2.24 -1.35
N SER A 180 6.35 1.83 -2.31
CA SER A 180 6.39 2.28 -3.69
C SER A 180 5.00 2.22 -4.32
N MET A 181 4.66 3.22 -5.11
CA MET A 181 3.44 3.25 -5.93
C MET A 181 3.37 2.08 -6.96
N ARG A 182 4.46 1.37 -7.15
CA ARG A 182 4.55 0.22 -8.05
C ARG A 182 4.46 -1.13 -7.37
N ASN A 183 4.40 -1.19 -6.04
CA ASN A 183 4.16 -2.42 -5.30
C ASN A 183 2.69 -2.80 -5.41
N VAL A 184 2.28 -3.11 -6.62
CA VAL A 184 0.92 -3.60 -6.94
C VAL A 184 0.85 -5.12 -6.84
N ASP A 185 2.01 -5.79 -6.88
CA ASP A 185 2.12 -7.23 -6.79
C ASP A 185 1.90 -7.67 -5.33
N VAL A 186 0.65 -7.83 -4.98
CA VAL A 186 0.24 -8.52 -3.76
C VAL A 186 0.56 -9.99 -3.96
N MET A 187 1.32 -10.61 -3.06
CA MET A 187 1.33 -12.07 -2.96
C MET A 187 -0.11 -12.50 -2.65
N VAL A 188 -0.79 -13.03 -3.63
CA VAL A 188 -2.05 -13.73 -3.40
C VAL A 188 -1.67 -15.08 -2.79
N PRO A 189 -2.08 -15.41 -1.56
CA PRO A 189 -1.91 -16.75 -1.04
C PRO A 189 -2.72 -17.70 -1.93
N GLY A 190 -2.04 -18.47 -2.75
CA GLY A 190 -2.65 -19.54 -3.53
C GLY A 190 -2.71 -20.78 -2.65
N SER A 191 -3.90 -21.30 -2.39
CA SER A 191 -4.06 -22.65 -1.87
C SER A 191 -4.11 -23.63 -3.05
N ILE A 192 -3.26 -24.62 -3.01
CA ILE A 192 -3.36 -25.77 -3.93
C ILE A 192 -4.53 -26.60 -3.41
N ILE A 193 -5.61 -26.65 -4.16
CA ILE A 193 -6.68 -27.61 -3.92
C ILE A 193 -6.24 -28.91 -4.59
N GLU A 194 -5.79 -29.86 -3.79
CA GLU A 194 -5.63 -31.23 -4.26
C GLU A 194 -7.03 -31.81 -4.47
N TRP A 195 -7.37 -32.09 -5.70
CA TRP A 195 -8.53 -32.91 -6.02
C TRP A 195 -8.21 -34.33 -5.57
N GLN A 196 -8.88 -34.80 -4.54
CA GLN A 196 -8.97 -36.24 -4.30
C GLN A 196 -9.82 -36.79 -5.44
N GLU A 197 -9.21 -37.59 -6.31
CA GLU A 197 -9.96 -38.53 -7.19
C GLU A 197 -10.68 -39.47 -6.22
N ASP A 198 -11.99 -39.35 -6.14
CA ASP A 198 -12.79 -40.37 -5.50
C ASP A 198 -12.61 -41.66 -6.33
N ASP A 199 -11.86 -42.59 -5.79
CA ASP A 199 -11.77 -43.97 -6.30
C ASP A 199 -13.17 -44.62 -6.24
N GLU A 200 -14.01 -44.35 -7.24
CA GLU A 200 -15.19 -45.16 -7.54
C GLU A 200 -14.76 -46.48 -8.18
N ASP A 201 -14.00 -47.28 -7.46
CA ASP A 201 -13.96 -48.73 -7.74
C ASP A 201 -15.21 -49.36 -7.12
N GLY A 202 -16.34 -49.09 -7.77
CA GLY A 202 -17.58 -49.83 -7.59
C GLY A 202 -17.48 -51.18 -8.26
N GLU A 203 -17.29 -52.21 -7.47
CA GLU A 203 -17.49 -53.61 -7.82
C GLU A 203 -18.68 -53.77 -8.78
N ARG A 204 -18.39 -54.17 -9.99
CA ARG A 204 -19.35 -54.87 -10.81
C ARG A 204 -19.07 -56.36 -10.69
N GLU A 205 -19.64 -56.98 -9.68
CA GLU A 205 -19.93 -58.42 -9.70
C GLU A 205 -21.09 -58.68 -10.65
N ARG A 206 -20.81 -59.65 -11.58
CA ARG A 206 -21.70 -60.48 -12.38
C ARG A 206 -22.38 -59.88 -13.59
#